data_4e6267eb88e8f052a08d0cdbd7bff3d1
#
_entry.id   4e6267eb88e8f052a08d0cdbd7bff3d1
#
_cell.length_a   1.000
_cell.length_b   1.000
_cell.length_c   1.000
_cell.angle_alpha   90.00
_cell.angle_beta   90.00
_cell.angle_gamma   90.00
#
_symmetry.space_group_name_H-M   'P 1'
#
loop_
_entity.id
_entity.type
_entity.pdbx_description
1 polymer ?
#
loop_
_entity_poly.entity_id
_entity_poly.type
_entity_poly.pdbx_seq_one_letter_code
_entity_poly.pdbx_strand_id
1 'polypeptide(L)'
;MQTNAVLTFENVDFQVVDIHNTPWLRGLQVAGALGYKNPSKDLSNLYERNVDEFTEDMTQVVELDTAGGRQPVRIFSPRGCYLLGMLARTERAKAFRHWVLDVLEGRLVPQETGRMTVPQRLAALRYRGTLAKELANARTASLAVELYANLQHVSRLLGMQTQPIGVLAPIARQNSLQGIA
;
A
#
# COMPACT_ATOMS: atom_id res chain seq x y z
N MET A 1 12.45 10.91 -2.50
CA MET A 1 12.01 10.19 -3.73
C MET A 1 10.53 9.85 -3.58
N GLN A 2 9.70 10.13 -4.59
CA GLN A 2 8.31 9.64 -4.56
C GLN A 2 8.35 8.14 -4.81
N THR A 3 8.06 7.34 -3.79
CA THR A 3 7.84 5.92 -3.94
C THR A 3 6.37 5.69 -4.32
N ASN A 4 6.11 4.72 -5.21
CA ASN A 4 4.74 4.31 -5.52
C ASN A 4 4.15 3.45 -4.38
N ALA A 5 4.65 3.62 -3.17
CA ALA A 5 4.20 2.90 -1.99
C ALA A 5 2.95 3.57 -1.41
N VAL A 6 2.00 2.77 -0.99
CA VAL A 6 0.72 3.21 -0.43
C VAL A 6 0.50 2.55 0.93
N LEU A 7 0.02 3.33 1.87
CA LEU A 7 -0.58 2.88 3.10
C LEU A 7 -2.09 3.11 3.03
N THR A 8 -2.89 2.17 3.48
CA THR A 8 -4.36 2.29 3.45
C THR A 8 -4.91 2.36 4.86
N PHE A 9 -5.76 3.36 5.12
CA PHE A 9 -6.57 3.47 6.32
C PHE A 9 -8.04 3.54 5.93
N GLU A 10 -8.82 2.54 6.31
CA GLU A 10 -10.21 2.39 5.87
C GLU A 10 -10.32 2.47 4.32
N ASN A 11 -10.93 3.52 3.79
CA ASN A 11 -11.09 3.75 2.35
C ASN A 11 -10.16 4.85 1.80
N VAL A 12 -9.13 5.25 2.56
CA VAL A 12 -8.19 6.30 2.18
C VAL A 12 -6.83 5.71 1.89
N ASP A 13 -6.36 5.88 0.66
CA ASP A 13 -5.03 5.48 0.23
C ASP A 13 -4.06 6.66 0.37
N PHE A 14 -3.04 6.48 1.19
CA PHE A 14 -1.98 7.45 1.38
C PHE A 14 -0.83 7.18 0.43
N GLN A 15 -0.51 8.14 -0.43
CA GLN A 15 0.73 8.12 -1.19
C GLN A 15 1.90 8.42 -0.25
N VAL A 16 2.76 7.45 -0.07
CA VAL A 16 3.90 7.55 0.83
C VAL A 16 5.05 8.31 0.17
N VAL A 17 5.63 9.23 0.92
CA VAL A 17 6.92 9.85 0.61
C VAL A 17 7.96 9.19 1.51
N ASP A 18 8.86 8.40 0.94
CA ASP A 18 9.92 7.76 1.73
C ASP A 18 11.03 8.76 2.05
N ILE A 19 11.32 8.94 3.34
CA ILE A 19 12.47 9.70 3.83
C ILE A 19 13.21 8.83 4.84
N HIS A 20 14.40 8.38 4.49
CA HIS A 20 15.26 7.52 5.32
C HIS A 20 14.54 6.27 5.86
N ASN A 21 13.86 5.54 4.98
CA ASN A 21 13.03 4.36 5.31
C ASN A 21 11.88 4.64 6.28
N THR A 22 11.46 5.88 6.38
CA THR A 22 10.30 6.29 7.17
C THR A 22 9.19 6.74 6.22
N PRO A 23 7.96 6.18 6.32
CA PRO A 23 6.84 6.56 5.47
C PRO A 23 6.23 7.88 5.92
N TRP A 24 6.43 8.94 5.15
CA TRP A 24 5.82 10.24 5.38
C TRP A 24 4.53 10.37 4.58
N LEU A 25 3.51 10.98 5.16
CA LEU A 25 2.18 11.10 4.58
C LEU A 25 1.86 12.56 4.25
N ARG A 26 1.13 12.77 3.15
CA ARG A 26 0.69 14.12 2.75
C ARG A 26 -0.37 14.64 3.71
N GLY A 27 -0.19 15.84 4.22
CA GLY A 27 -1.07 16.42 5.23
C GLY A 27 -2.53 16.48 4.81
N LEU A 28 -2.82 16.82 3.55
CA LEU A 28 -4.18 16.84 3.00
C LEU A 28 -4.89 15.48 3.07
N GLN A 29 -4.16 14.40 2.80
CA GLN A 29 -4.69 13.04 2.91
C GLN A 29 -4.95 12.67 4.37
N VAL A 30 -4.05 13.07 5.28
CA VAL A 30 -4.22 12.87 6.74
C VAL A 30 -5.47 13.59 7.24
N ALA A 31 -5.66 14.86 6.85
CA ALA A 31 -6.85 15.62 7.23
C ALA A 31 -8.15 14.99 6.69
N GLY A 32 -8.12 14.48 5.45
CA GLY A 32 -9.25 13.73 4.87
C GLY A 32 -9.55 12.45 5.65
N ALA A 33 -8.53 11.70 6.02
CA ALA A 33 -8.65 10.47 6.83
C ALA A 33 -9.20 10.76 8.24
N LEU A 34 -8.80 11.88 8.84
CA LEU A 34 -9.35 12.35 10.11
C LEU A 34 -10.82 12.78 10.01
N GLY A 35 -11.39 12.91 8.81
CA GLY A 35 -12.79 13.22 8.59
C GLY A 35 -13.13 14.72 8.66
N TYR A 36 -12.15 15.58 8.41
CA TYR A 36 -12.41 17.02 8.32
C TYR A 36 -13.20 17.36 7.05
N LYS A 37 -14.18 18.26 7.19
CA LYS A 37 -15.03 18.71 6.07
C LYS A 37 -14.26 19.56 5.05
N ASN A 38 -13.31 20.37 5.54
CA ASN A 38 -12.43 21.21 4.74
C ASN A 38 -10.97 20.86 5.05
N PRO A 39 -10.43 19.75 4.52
CA PRO A 39 -9.13 19.21 4.91
C PRO A 39 -7.98 20.22 4.86
N SER A 40 -7.93 21.07 3.84
CA SER A 40 -6.87 22.06 3.68
C SER A 40 -6.91 23.12 4.79
N LYS A 41 -8.07 23.74 4.99
CA LYS A 41 -8.25 24.80 5.98
C LYS A 41 -8.13 24.26 7.41
N ASP A 42 -8.77 23.12 7.67
CA ASP A 42 -8.81 22.53 9.00
C ASP A 42 -7.43 22.05 9.44
N LEU A 43 -6.63 21.47 8.52
CA LEU A 43 -5.25 21.11 8.79
C LEU A 43 -4.38 22.34 9.09
N SER A 44 -4.47 23.39 8.27
CA SER A 44 -3.69 24.62 8.50
C SER A 44 -4.00 25.20 9.87
N ASN A 45 -5.29 25.33 10.21
CA ASN A 45 -5.72 25.83 11.50
C ASN A 45 -5.23 24.95 12.68
N LEU A 46 -5.29 23.61 12.52
CA LEU A 46 -4.82 22.68 13.54
C LEU A 46 -3.32 22.80 13.75
N TYR A 47 -2.57 22.83 12.66
CA TYR A 47 -1.11 22.96 12.68
C TYR A 47 -0.67 24.32 13.26
N GLU A 48 -1.23 25.42 12.76
CA GLU A 48 -0.85 26.78 13.21
C GLU A 48 -1.10 27.03 14.71
N ARG A 49 -2.16 26.42 15.26
CA ARG A 49 -2.48 26.54 16.69
C ARG A 49 -1.55 25.75 17.61
N ASN A 50 -0.84 24.76 17.07
CA ASN A 50 -0.02 23.84 17.84
C ASN A 50 1.38 23.68 17.20
N VAL A 51 1.85 24.71 16.51
CA VAL A 51 3.10 24.65 15.75
C VAL A 51 4.30 24.36 16.65
N ASP A 52 4.26 24.76 17.89
CA ASP A 52 5.28 24.55 18.93
C ASP A 52 5.38 23.09 19.39
N GLU A 53 4.37 22.26 19.15
CA GLU A 53 4.41 20.82 19.43
C GLU A 53 5.05 20.01 18.29
N PHE A 54 5.20 20.60 17.10
CA PHE A 54 5.74 19.89 15.93
C PHE A 54 7.24 20.16 15.77
N THR A 55 8.02 19.10 15.85
CA THR A 55 9.46 19.11 15.58
C THR A 55 9.77 18.82 14.10
N GLU A 56 11.01 19.07 13.66
CA GLU A 56 11.43 18.87 12.27
C GLU A 56 11.35 17.39 11.83
N ASP A 57 11.45 16.45 12.77
CA ASP A 57 11.26 15.02 12.51
C ASP A 57 9.77 14.61 12.39
N MET A 58 8.86 15.52 12.73
CA MET A 58 7.42 15.28 12.63
C MET A 58 6.78 15.88 11.39
N THR A 59 7.27 17.01 10.88
CA THR A 59 6.70 17.68 9.72
C THR A 59 7.74 18.40 8.89
N GLN A 60 7.57 18.35 7.56
CA GLN A 60 8.40 19.02 6.59
C GLN A 60 7.57 19.52 5.42
N VAL A 61 8.09 20.49 4.66
CA VAL A 61 7.53 20.92 3.38
C VAL A 61 8.47 20.44 2.28
N VAL A 62 7.96 19.68 1.34
CA VAL A 62 8.71 19.12 0.22
C VAL A 62 8.02 19.44 -1.11
N GLU A 63 8.82 19.59 -2.17
CA GLU A 63 8.30 19.76 -3.53
C GLU A 63 7.84 18.42 -4.10
N LEU A 64 6.55 18.27 -4.36
CA LEU A 64 5.96 17.07 -4.93
C LEU A 64 5.22 17.37 -6.23
N ASP A 65 5.24 16.39 -7.13
CA ASP A 65 4.40 16.42 -8.32
C ASP A 65 2.95 16.10 -7.92
N THR A 66 2.05 17.02 -8.27
CA THR A 66 0.61 16.93 -8.02
C THR A 66 -0.15 17.02 -9.35
N ALA A 67 -1.47 16.82 -9.33
CA ALA A 67 -2.31 17.02 -10.51
C ALA A 67 -2.25 18.46 -11.06
N GLY A 68 -1.89 19.44 -10.21
CA GLY A 68 -1.70 20.85 -10.58
C GLY A 68 -0.25 21.23 -10.90
N GLY A 69 0.65 20.25 -11.07
CA GLY A 69 2.08 20.45 -11.26
C GLY A 69 2.88 20.33 -9.98
N ARG A 70 4.15 20.73 -10.04
CA ARG A 70 5.07 20.67 -8.89
C ARG A 70 4.73 21.78 -7.88
N GLN A 71 4.47 21.37 -6.65
CA GLN A 71 4.01 22.26 -5.58
C GLN A 71 4.64 21.90 -4.23
N PRO A 72 4.84 22.89 -3.34
CA PRO A 72 5.23 22.64 -1.96
C PRO A 72 4.08 21.96 -1.21
N VAL A 73 4.35 20.78 -0.66
CA VAL A 73 3.38 19.98 0.09
C VAL A 73 3.91 19.73 1.48
N ARG A 74 3.11 20.03 2.50
CA ARG A 74 3.41 19.65 3.88
C ARG A 74 3.17 18.16 4.08
N ILE A 75 4.18 17.47 4.56
CA ILE A 75 4.14 16.05 4.90
C ILE A 75 4.39 15.86 6.40
N PHE A 76 3.91 14.73 6.90
CA PHE A 76 4.05 14.35 8.30
C PHE A 76 4.61 12.94 8.40
N SER A 77 5.59 12.75 9.30
CA SER A 77 6.05 11.42 9.68
C SER A 77 4.94 10.66 10.45
N PRO A 78 5.06 9.34 10.66
CA PRO A 78 4.09 8.62 11.50
C PRO A 78 3.93 9.24 12.89
N ARG A 79 5.00 9.76 13.49
CA ARG A 79 4.96 10.48 14.76
C ARG A 79 4.16 11.78 14.66
N GLY A 80 4.36 12.57 13.59
CA GLY A 80 3.58 13.76 13.32
C GLY A 80 2.10 13.45 13.02
N CYS A 81 1.81 12.36 12.31
CA CYS A 81 0.44 11.88 12.09
C CYS A 81 -0.24 11.47 13.40
N TYR A 82 0.49 10.84 14.32
CA TYR A 82 -0.03 10.47 15.63
C TYR A 82 -0.41 11.72 16.44
N LEU A 83 0.48 12.74 16.45
CA LEU A 83 0.20 14.03 17.11
C LEU A 83 -1.03 14.71 16.49
N LEU A 84 -1.14 14.80 15.16
CA LEU A 84 -2.34 15.30 14.50
C LEU A 84 -3.60 14.56 14.94
N GLY A 85 -3.52 13.22 15.06
CA GLY A 85 -4.62 12.39 15.55
C GLY A 85 -4.98 12.65 17.02
N MET A 86 -4.02 13.07 17.86
CA MET A 86 -4.27 13.46 19.25
C MET A 86 -4.96 14.82 19.34
N LEU A 87 -4.55 15.77 18.52
CA LEU A 87 -5.10 17.12 18.49
C LEU A 87 -6.47 17.20 17.79
N ALA A 88 -6.76 16.24 16.92
CA ALA A 88 -8.01 16.19 16.18
C ALA A 88 -9.20 15.81 17.09
N ARG A 89 -10.29 16.58 16.99
CA ARG A 89 -11.54 16.37 17.75
C ARG A 89 -12.63 15.74 16.86
N THR A 90 -12.27 14.72 16.09
CA THR A 90 -13.19 14.02 15.18
C THR A 90 -13.45 12.60 15.67
N GLU A 91 -14.58 12.02 15.29
CA GLU A 91 -14.91 10.61 15.63
C GLU A 91 -13.87 9.63 15.08
N ARG A 92 -13.31 9.93 13.90
CA ARG A 92 -12.31 9.08 13.24
C ARG A 92 -10.92 9.16 13.86
N ALA A 93 -10.65 10.20 14.67
CA ALA A 93 -9.33 10.41 15.26
C ALA A 93 -8.86 9.25 16.14
N LYS A 94 -9.77 8.57 16.86
CA LYS A 94 -9.42 7.40 17.68
C LYS A 94 -8.94 6.23 16.82
N ALA A 95 -9.69 5.87 15.79
CA ALA A 95 -9.31 4.78 14.87
C ALA A 95 -8.01 5.12 14.13
N PHE A 96 -7.86 6.37 13.69
CA PHE A 96 -6.65 6.85 13.02
C PHE A 96 -5.41 6.73 13.92
N ARG A 97 -5.48 7.07 15.21
CA ARG A 97 -4.36 6.91 16.15
C ARG A 97 -3.93 5.45 16.29
N HIS A 98 -4.86 4.51 16.41
CA HIS A 98 -4.53 3.08 16.47
C HIS A 98 -3.81 2.62 15.21
N TRP A 99 -4.33 3.02 14.05
CA TRP A 99 -3.69 2.69 12.76
C TRP A 99 -2.27 3.28 12.64
N VAL A 100 -2.06 4.54 13.07
CA VAL A 100 -0.72 5.15 13.05
C VAL A 100 0.25 4.43 13.98
N LEU A 101 -0.21 3.94 15.14
CA LEU A 101 0.63 3.12 16.02
C LEU A 101 1.06 1.83 15.34
N ASP A 102 0.18 1.16 14.60
CA ASP A 102 0.56 -0.04 13.84
C ASP A 102 1.60 0.28 12.75
N VAL A 103 1.56 1.47 12.15
CA VAL A 103 2.61 1.95 11.22
C VAL A 103 3.92 2.21 11.97
N LEU A 104 3.87 2.88 13.12
CA LEU A 104 5.05 3.19 13.95
C LEU A 104 5.74 1.93 14.46
N GLU A 105 4.98 0.90 14.81
CA GLU A 105 5.49 -0.39 15.29
C GLU A 105 5.92 -1.33 14.15
N GLY A 106 5.78 -0.88 12.89
CA GLY A 106 6.12 -1.69 11.72
C GLY A 106 5.17 -2.85 11.45
N ARG A 107 4.01 -2.90 12.10
CA ARG A 107 2.96 -3.89 11.83
C ARG A 107 2.29 -3.65 10.49
N LEU A 108 2.18 -2.39 10.09
CA LEU A 108 1.73 -1.96 8.78
C LEU A 108 2.92 -1.36 8.04
N VAL A 109 3.25 -1.94 6.91
CA VAL A 109 4.31 -1.45 6.02
C VAL A 109 3.69 -0.95 4.72
N PRO A 110 4.24 0.12 4.11
CA PRO A 110 3.79 0.59 2.82
C PRO A 110 3.83 -0.53 1.79
N GLN A 111 2.72 -0.72 1.09
CA GLN A 111 2.65 -1.65 -0.03
C GLN A 111 3.08 -0.89 -1.29
N GLU A 112 4.06 -1.41 -2.01
CA GLU A 112 4.36 -0.89 -3.34
C GLU A 112 3.15 -1.14 -4.24
N THR A 113 2.27 -0.18 -4.35
CA THR A 113 1.31 -0.15 -5.43
C THR A 113 2.06 0.32 -6.66
N GLY A 114 2.82 -0.59 -7.23
CA GLY A 114 3.36 -0.36 -8.55
C GLY A 114 2.19 -0.14 -9.50
N ARG A 115 1.80 1.09 -9.76
CA ARG A 115 1.18 1.41 -11.03
C ARG A 115 2.23 1.07 -12.07
N MET A 116 2.21 -0.21 -12.45
CA MET A 116 3.02 -0.64 -13.57
C MET A 116 2.76 0.31 -14.73
N THR A 117 3.80 0.82 -15.32
CA THR A 117 3.67 1.51 -16.60
C THR A 117 3.00 0.57 -17.61
N VAL A 118 2.38 1.09 -18.64
CA VAL A 118 1.73 0.24 -19.66
C VAL A 118 2.67 -0.86 -20.17
N PRO A 119 3.96 -0.59 -20.51
CA PRO A 119 4.90 -1.63 -20.90
C PRO A 119 5.15 -2.68 -19.81
N GLN A 120 5.32 -2.27 -18.54
CA GLN A 120 5.51 -3.17 -17.41
C GLN A 120 4.29 -4.06 -17.18
N ARG A 121 3.09 -3.48 -17.23
CA ARG A 121 1.84 -4.24 -17.11
C ARG A 121 1.67 -5.25 -18.23
N LEU A 122 2.03 -4.86 -19.45
CA LEU A 122 1.99 -5.77 -20.62
C LEU A 122 2.99 -6.90 -20.47
N ALA A 123 4.22 -6.62 -19.99
CA ALA A 123 5.22 -7.63 -19.71
C ALA A 123 4.76 -8.58 -18.60
N ALA A 124 4.18 -8.08 -17.52
CA ALA A 124 3.63 -8.90 -16.43
C ALA A 124 2.46 -9.79 -16.90
N LEU A 125 1.58 -9.28 -17.77
CA LEU A 125 0.50 -10.06 -18.37
C LEU A 125 1.03 -11.18 -19.26
N ARG A 126 2.07 -10.92 -20.07
CA ARG A 126 2.74 -11.95 -20.90
C ARG A 126 3.39 -13.00 -20.01
N TYR A 127 4.12 -12.58 -18.98
CA TYR A 127 4.78 -13.50 -18.04
C TYR A 127 3.76 -14.36 -17.29
N ARG A 128 2.64 -13.77 -16.84
CA ARG A 128 1.53 -14.51 -16.26
C ARG A 128 0.96 -15.57 -17.20
N GLY A 129 0.82 -15.22 -18.48
CA GLY A 129 0.38 -16.19 -19.52
C GLY A 129 1.37 -17.34 -19.71
N THR A 130 2.67 -17.08 -19.67
CA THR A 130 3.71 -18.09 -19.72
C THR A 130 3.65 -19.03 -18.51
N LEU A 131 3.60 -18.48 -17.29
CA LEU A 131 3.46 -19.26 -16.06
C LEU A 131 2.22 -20.16 -16.05
N ALA A 132 1.07 -19.66 -16.56
CA ALA A 132 -0.14 -20.46 -16.65
C ALA A 132 0.01 -21.65 -17.62
N LYS A 133 0.70 -21.46 -18.77
CA LYS A 133 1.00 -22.52 -19.73
C LYS A 133 1.97 -23.56 -19.15
N GLU A 134 3.04 -23.11 -18.50
CA GLU A 134 4.01 -23.97 -17.85
C GLU A 134 3.36 -24.78 -16.72
N LEU A 135 2.50 -24.13 -15.92
CA LEU A 135 1.75 -24.80 -14.86
C LEU A 135 0.83 -25.89 -15.40
N ALA A 136 0.11 -25.63 -16.50
CA ALA A 136 -0.76 -26.62 -17.14
C ALA A 136 0.02 -27.83 -17.66
N ASN A 137 1.31 -27.65 -18.05
CA ASN A 137 2.19 -28.67 -18.55
C ASN A 137 3.19 -29.21 -17.52
N ALA A 138 3.05 -28.83 -16.24
CA ALA A 138 3.94 -29.29 -15.18
C ALA A 138 3.92 -30.82 -15.05
N ARG A 139 5.11 -31.43 -15.00
CA ARG A 139 5.27 -32.88 -14.95
C ARG A 139 5.40 -33.43 -13.53
N THR A 140 5.65 -32.57 -12.56
CA THR A 140 5.77 -32.93 -11.12
C THR A 140 4.92 -32.02 -10.26
N ALA A 141 4.41 -32.54 -9.15
CA ALA A 141 3.62 -31.75 -8.21
C ALA A 141 4.44 -30.63 -7.56
N SER A 142 5.73 -30.86 -7.28
CA SER A 142 6.62 -29.86 -6.73
C SER A 142 6.77 -28.64 -7.65
N LEU A 143 7.03 -28.89 -8.94
CA LEU A 143 7.11 -27.84 -9.95
C LEU A 143 5.76 -27.09 -10.09
N ALA A 144 4.65 -27.82 -10.05
CA ALA A 144 3.33 -27.21 -10.14
C ALA A 144 3.05 -26.26 -8.95
N VAL A 145 3.47 -26.61 -7.75
CA VAL A 145 3.32 -25.76 -6.54
C VAL A 145 4.14 -24.48 -6.68
N GLU A 146 5.39 -24.59 -7.13
CA GLU A 146 6.29 -23.44 -7.32
C GLU A 146 5.76 -22.49 -8.40
N LEU A 147 5.39 -23.02 -9.57
CA LEU A 147 4.81 -22.23 -10.66
C LEU A 147 3.50 -21.56 -10.25
N TYR A 148 2.69 -22.24 -9.45
CA TYR A 148 1.44 -21.69 -8.94
C TYR A 148 1.67 -20.53 -7.96
N ALA A 149 2.67 -20.62 -7.06
CA ALA A 149 3.03 -19.54 -6.16
C ALA A 149 3.48 -18.29 -6.96
N ASN A 150 4.30 -18.46 -7.99
CA ASN A 150 4.73 -17.40 -8.88
C ASN A 150 3.53 -16.78 -9.65
N LEU A 151 2.63 -17.62 -10.16
CA LEU A 151 1.42 -17.18 -10.85
C LEU A 151 0.50 -16.37 -9.92
N GLN A 152 0.34 -16.80 -8.67
CA GLN A 152 -0.43 -16.04 -7.67
C GLN A 152 0.22 -14.68 -7.37
N HIS A 153 1.55 -14.65 -7.23
CA HIS A 153 2.28 -13.40 -6.98
C HIS A 153 2.06 -12.39 -8.12
N VAL A 154 2.31 -12.80 -9.37
CA VAL A 154 2.12 -11.94 -10.54
C VAL A 154 0.65 -11.52 -10.72
N SER A 155 -0.30 -12.43 -10.46
CA SER A 155 -1.72 -12.11 -10.54
C SER A 155 -2.13 -11.06 -9.51
N ARG A 156 -1.61 -11.15 -8.29
CA ARG A 156 -1.83 -10.16 -7.22
C ARG A 156 -1.31 -8.78 -7.61
N LEU A 157 -0.10 -8.71 -8.17
CA LEU A 157 0.48 -7.45 -8.70
C LEU A 157 -0.38 -6.83 -9.82
N LEU A 158 -1.07 -7.65 -10.60
CA LEU A 158 -1.96 -7.21 -11.68
C LEU A 158 -3.40 -6.91 -11.22
N GLY A 159 -3.74 -7.18 -9.94
CA GLY A 159 -5.11 -7.10 -9.43
C GLY A 159 -6.04 -8.18 -10.01
N MET A 160 -5.50 -9.34 -10.40
CA MET A 160 -6.26 -10.44 -11.02
C MET A 160 -6.41 -11.61 -10.05
N GLN A 161 -7.55 -12.26 -10.07
CA GLN A 161 -7.77 -13.50 -9.34
C GLN A 161 -7.08 -14.69 -10.03
N THR A 162 -6.67 -15.66 -9.23
CA THR A 162 -6.06 -16.91 -9.70
C THR A 162 -7.01 -18.07 -9.39
N GLN A 163 -7.28 -18.91 -10.38
CA GLN A 163 -8.03 -20.15 -10.20
C GLN A 163 -7.26 -21.12 -9.29
N PRO A 164 -7.93 -22.02 -8.54
CA PRO A 164 -7.27 -23.01 -7.72
C PRO A 164 -6.30 -23.88 -8.52
N ILE A 165 -5.19 -24.30 -7.87
CA ILE A 165 -4.14 -25.09 -8.51
C ILE A 165 -4.65 -26.37 -9.19
N GLY A 166 -5.60 -27.06 -8.57
CA GLY A 166 -6.21 -28.29 -9.13
C GLY A 166 -7.03 -28.05 -10.42
N VAL A 167 -7.37 -26.80 -10.75
CA VAL A 167 -8.00 -26.43 -12.02
C VAL A 167 -6.94 -26.16 -13.08
N LEU A 168 -5.83 -25.50 -12.68
CA LEU A 168 -4.79 -25.06 -13.60
C LEU A 168 -3.72 -26.12 -13.89
N ALA A 169 -3.48 -27.05 -12.95
CA ALA A 169 -2.50 -28.13 -13.08
C ALA A 169 -3.17 -29.48 -12.85
N PRO A 170 -3.47 -30.27 -13.89
CA PRO A 170 -4.10 -31.58 -13.75
C PRO A 170 -3.31 -32.55 -12.86
N ILE A 171 -1.96 -32.46 -12.86
CA ILE A 171 -1.10 -33.31 -12.04
C ILE A 171 -1.28 -33.07 -10.53
N ALA A 172 -1.66 -31.88 -10.13
CA ALA A 172 -1.94 -31.57 -8.72
C ALA A 172 -3.22 -32.25 -8.22
N ARG A 173 -4.16 -32.66 -9.12
CA ARG A 173 -5.34 -33.43 -8.78
C ARG A 173 -5.02 -34.90 -8.49
N GLN A 174 -4.05 -35.48 -9.20
CA GLN A 174 -3.72 -36.90 -9.04
C GLN A 174 -3.11 -37.23 -7.68
N ASN A 175 -2.31 -36.30 -7.12
CA ASN A 175 -1.67 -36.50 -5.81
C ASN A 175 -2.62 -36.32 -4.62
N SER A 176 -3.73 -35.60 -4.78
CA SER A 176 -4.76 -35.48 -3.73
C SER A 176 -5.62 -36.74 -3.57
N LEU A 177 -5.64 -37.61 -4.59
CA LEU A 177 -6.38 -38.87 -4.58
C LEU A 177 -5.54 -40.06 -4.10
N GLN A 178 -4.21 -39.95 -4.09
CA GLN A 178 -3.30 -41.00 -3.62
C GLN A 178 -2.93 -40.89 -2.13
N GLY A 179 -3.33 -39.82 -1.44
CA GLY A 179 -3.13 -39.61 -0.01
C GLY A 179 -4.27 -40.11 0.90
N ILE A 180 -5.28 -40.82 0.33
CA ILE A 180 -6.38 -41.45 1.07
C ILE A 180 -6.44 -42.93 0.65
N ALA A 181 -5.49 -43.69 1.13
CA ALA A 181 -5.50 -45.15 1.18
C ALA A 181 -4.73 -45.63 2.42
#